data_476b1b3a9118a0edba13dae08b47d1b6
#
_entry.id   476b1b3a9118a0edba13dae08b47d1b6
#
_cell.length_a   1.000
_cell.length_b   1.000
_cell.length_c   1.000
_cell.angle_alpha   90.00
_cell.angle_beta   90.00
_cell.angle_gamma   90.00
#
_symmetry.space_group_name_H-M   'P 1'
#
loop_
_entity.id
_entity.type
_entity.pdbx_description
1 polymer ?
#
loop_
_entity_poly.entity_id
_entity_poly.type
_entity_poly.pdbx_seq_one_letter_code
_entity_poly.pdbx_strand_id
1 'polypeptide(L)'
;MDKILIADDEAEIRSLLKLYLENEGYAVAEAGDGKEALKVLAGGDVSLCLLDVMMPEMDGFHVLKELRKNNNIPVIIISAKDTDPDKIIGLDLGADDYMVKPFNPLEAVARVRSNLRRYHSLKGDMEAKKEGLLSLRDLKLDRDACILYRGDNKIELTSTELKMMELFMDNPGKVFTKEKIYEYAWGDNYVVADNNIMVAISKLRSKLDDDPSAYIKTVRGLGYRIEKE
;
A
#
# COMPACT_ATOMS: atom_id res chain seq x y z
N MET A 1 14.77 -14.07 3.42
CA MET A 1 13.47 -14.76 3.61
C MET A 1 12.52 -13.72 4.18
N ASP A 2 11.40 -13.46 3.50
CA ASP A 2 10.45 -12.45 3.95
C ASP A 2 9.72 -12.91 5.20
N LYS A 3 9.52 -11.97 6.13
CA LYS A 3 8.81 -12.20 7.39
C LYS A 3 7.48 -11.46 7.38
N ILE A 4 6.40 -12.22 7.53
CA ILE A 4 5.03 -11.70 7.54
C ILE A 4 4.54 -11.62 8.98
N LEU A 5 4.07 -10.46 9.39
CA LEU A 5 3.32 -10.34 10.65
C LEU A 5 1.85 -10.61 10.39
N ILE A 6 1.24 -11.49 11.18
CA ILE A 6 -0.22 -11.69 11.27
C ILE A 6 -0.68 -11.12 12.59
N ALA A 7 -1.42 -10.03 12.56
CA ALA A 7 -2.02 -9.38 13.72
C ALA A 7 -3.54 -9.54 13.66
N ASP A 8 -4.08 -10.42 14.47
CA ASP A 8 -5.51 -10.79 14.52
C ASP A 8 -5.79 -11.38 15.90
N ASP A 9 -6.91 -11.07 16.55
CA ASP A 9 -7.23 -11.60 17.88
C ASP A 9 -7.71 -13.06 17.82
N GLU A 10 -8.23 -13.50 16.66
CA GLU A 10 -8.70 -14.87 16.46
C GLU A 10 -7.53 -15.84 16.19
N ALA A 11 -7.17 -16.65 17.20
CA ALA A 11 -6.06 -17.61 17.09
C ALA A 11 -6.22 -18.62 15.93
N GLU A 12 -7.46 -18.96 15.58
CA GLU A 12 -7.77 -19.87 14.48
C GLU A 12 -7.40 -19.25 13.13
N ILE A 13 -7.68 -17.95 12.94
CA ILE A 13 -7.31 -17.21 11.73
C ILE A 13 -5.80 -17.09 11.63
N ARG A 14 -5.11 -16.75 12.74
CA ARG A 14 -3.64 -16.69 12.75
C ARG A 14 -3.02 -18.03 12.36
N SER A 15 -3.51 -19.13 12.98
CA SER A 15 -2.99 -20.49 12.70
C SER A 15 -3.24 -20.90 11.25
N LEU A 16 -4.41 -20.58 10.70
CA LEU A 16 -4.76 -20.88 9.31
C LEU A 16 -3.83 -20.11 8.34
N LEU A 17 -3.72 -18.79 8.50
CA LEU A 17 -2.87 -17.96 7.65
C LEU A 17 -1.40 -18.37 7.76
N LYS A 18 -0.92 -18.65 8.98
CA LYS A 18 0.44 -19.13 9.22
C LYS A 18 0.74 -20.39 8.43
N LEU A 19 -0.14 -21.41 8.51
CA LEU A 19 0.04 -22.65 7.77
C LEU A 19 0.21 -22.42 6.26
N TYR A 20 -0.63 -21.58 5.67
CA TYR A 20 -0.57 -21.31 4.23
C TYR A 20 0.66 -20.47 3.85
N LEU A 21 1.04 -19.48 4.65
CA LEU A 21 2.21 -18.63 4.39
C LEU A 21 3.52 -19.39 4.59
N GLU A 22 3.64 -20.21 5.62
CA GLU A 22 4.82 -21.05 5.84
C GLU A 22 5.01 -22.09 4.72
N ASN A 23 3.92 -22.66 4.18
CA ASN A 23 3.97 -23.55 3.02
C ASN A 23 4.49 -22.86 1.74
N GLU A 24 4.32 -21.54 1.63
CA GLU A 24 4.88 -20.74 0.54
C GLU A 24 6.32 -20.24 0.83
N GLY A 25 6.89 -20.64 1.97
CA GLY A 25 8.28 -20.33 2.33
C GLY A 25 8.49 -18.99 3.03
N TYR A 26 7.44 -18.37 3.56
CA TYR A 26 7.57 -17.15 4.37
C TYR A 26 7.88 -17.48 5.84
N ALA A 27 8.64 -16.63 6.52
CA ALA A 27 8.68 -16.63 7.96
C ALA A 27 7.44 -15.90 8.50
N VAL A 28 6.86 -16.39 9.59
CA VAL A 28 5.64 -15.80 10.17
C VAL A 28 5.90 -15.38 11.62
N ALA A 29 5.47 -14.18 11.95
CA ALA A 29 5.29 -13.71 13.32
C ALA A 29 3.79 -13.51 13.58
N GLU A 30 3.36 -13.71 14.81
CA GLU A 30 1.96 -13.58 15.22
C GLU A 30 1.83 -12.52 16.30
N ALA A 31 0.70 -11.82 16.32
CA ALA A 31 0.30 -10.91 17.38
C ALA A 31 -1.22 -11.07 17.63
N GLY A 32 -1.62 -11.16 18.88
CA GLY A 32 -3.02 -11.31 19.28
C GLY A 32 -3.73 -9.98 19.56
N ASP A 33 -3.01 -8.88 19.59
CA ASP A 33 -3.54 -7.54 19.79
C ASP A 33 -2.63 -6.47 19.14
N GLY A 34 -3.11 -5.23 19.10
CA GLY A 34 -2.38 -4.14 18.47
C GLY A 34 -1.11 -3.71 19.19
N LYS A 35 -1.02 -3.89 20.52
CA LYS A 35 0.20 -3.57 21.28
C LYS A 35 1.31 -4.57 20.98
N GLU A 36 0.96 -5.85 20.91
CA GLU A 36 1.88 -6.91 20.51
C GLU A 36 2.34 -6.71 19.07
N ALA A 37 1.42 -6.36 18.16
CA ALA A 37 1.75 -6.05 16.78
C ALA A 37 2.78 -4.92 16.66
N LEU A 38 2.59 -3.80 17.36
CA LEU A 38 3.56 -2.70 17.35
C LEU A 38 4.92 -3.10 17.92
N LYS A 39 4.94 -3.96 18.95
CA LYS A 39 6.19 -4.47 19.52
C LYS A 39 6.97 -5.31 18.51
N VAL A 40 6.29 -6.18 17.76
CA VAL A 40 6.91 -6.98 16.69
C VAL A 40 7.40 -6.08 15.56
N LEU A 41 6.59 -5.11 15.14
CA LEU A 41 6.93 -4.15 14.08
C LEU A 41 8.13 -3.27 14.43
N ALA A 42 8.30 -2.92 15.69
CA ALA A 42 9.46 -2.16 16.18
C ALA A 42 10.80 -2.92 16.03
N GLY A 43 10.76 -4.25 15.89
CA GLY A 43 11.94 -5.07 15.61
C GLY A 43 12.56 -4.86 14.23
N GLY A 44 11.82 -4.27 13.28
CA GLY A 44 12.31 -3.82 11.96
C GLY A 44 12.58 -4.93 10.94
N ASP A 45 12.28 -6.18 11.25
CA ASP A 45 12.52 -7.35 10.39
C ASP A 45 11.27 -7.86 9.66
N VAL A 46 10.14 -7.16 9.80
CA VAL A 46 8.87 -7.49 9.13
C VAL A 46 8.86 -6.92 7.72
N SER A 47 8.55 -7.76 6.74
CA SER A 47 8.47 -7.39 5.31
C SER A 47 7.05 -6.98 4.88
N LEU A 48 6.00 -7.50 5.55
CA LEU A 48 4.60 -7.19 5.30
C LEU A 48 3.76 -7.49 6.55
N CYS A 49 2.71 -6.73 6.77
CA CYS A 49 1.76 -6.95 7.85
C CYS A 49 0.35 -7.26 7.31
N LEU A 50 -0.22 -8.40 7.75
CA LEU A 50 -1.64 -8.69 7.69
C LEU A 50 -2.26 -8.20 9.00
N LEU A 51 -3.22 -7.29 8.94
CA LEU A 51 -3.68 -6.53 10.10
C LEU A 51 -5.20 -6.56 10.22
N ASP A 52 -5.71 -7.20 11.26
CA ASP A 52 -7.13 -7.05 11.60
C ASP A 52 -7.41 -5.66 12.19
N VAL A 53 -8.57 -5.13 11.86
CA VAL A 53 -9.09 -3.88 12.43
C VAL A 53 -9.64 -4.11 13.84
N MET A 54 -10.32 -5.24 14.05
CA MET A 54 -11.12 -5.49 15.24
C MET A 54 -10.32 -6.27 16.30
N MET A 55 -9.28 -5.66 16.87
CA MET A 55 -8.47 -6.28 17.93
C MET A 55 -8.72 -5.61 19.29
N PRO A 56 -8.60 -6.36 20.40
CA PRO A 56 -8.66 -5.80 21.75
C PRO A 56 -7.44 -4.91 22.04
N GLU A 57 -7.52 -4.13 23.10
CA GLU A 57 -6.47 -3.23 23.61
C GLU A 57 -6.13 -2.08 22.67
N MET A 58 -5.88 -2.35 21.38
CA MET A 58 -5.58 -1.37 20.34
C MET A 58 -6.07 -1.88 19.00
N ASP A 59 -6.94 -1.15 18.34
CA ASP A 59 -7.47 -1.50 17.02
C ASP A 59 -6.41 -1.36 15.91
N GLY A 60 -6.66 -2.05 14.78
CA GLY A 60 -5.70 -2.08 13.67
C GLY A 60 -5.50 -0.73 12.99
N PHE A 61 -6.48 0.17 13.01
CA PHE A 61 -6.31 1.51 12.43
C PHE A 61 -5.31 2.34 13.25
N HIS A 62 -5.30 2.20 14.57
CA HIS A 62 -4.29 2.81 15.42
C HIS A 62 -2.90 2.22 15.15
N VAL A 63 -2.80 0.89 15.03
CA VAL A 63 -1.54 0.22 14.68
C VAL A 63 -1.00 0.75 13.34
N LEU A 64 -1.86 0.83 12.32
CA LEU A 64 -1.50 1.32 11.01
C LEU A 64 -0.99 2.78 11.07
N LYS A 65 -1.71 3.64 11.78
CA LYS A 65 -1.33 5.05 11.96
C LYS A 65 0.03 5.20 12.65
N GLU A 66 0.30 4.42 13.69
CA GLU A 66 1.59 4.44 14.40
C GLU A 66 2.71 3.90 13.49
N LEU A 67 2.46 2.80 12.78
CA LEU A 67 3.41 2.23 11.83
C LEU A 67 3.83 3.24 10.76
N ARG A 68 2.86 3.96 10.18
CA ARG A 68 3.10 4.93 9.09
C ARG A 68 3.88 6.18 9.51
N LYS A 69 4.14 6.39 10.80
CA LYS A 69 5.04 7.48 11.24
C LYS A 69 6.50 7.23 10.84
N ASN A 70 6.92 5.96 10.77
CA ASN A 70 8.34 5.61 10.61
C ASN A 70 8.59 4.44 9.67
N ASN A 71 7.56 3.84 9.06
CA ASN A 71 7.72 2.62 8.27
C ASN A 71 6.69 2.53 7.14
N ASN A 72 7.16 2.13 5.96
CA ASN A 72 6.37 2.01 4.72
C ASN A 72 6.25 0.56 4.22
N ILE A 73 6.44 -0.45 5.09
CA ILE A 73 6.17 -1.84 4.69
C ILE A 73 4.73 -2.00 4.23
N PRO A 74 4.43 -2.89 3.28
CA PRO A 74 3.08 -3.18 2.87
C PRO A 74 2.21 -3.63 4.03
N VAL A 75 0.99 -3.10 4.10
CA VAL A 75 -0.04 -3.49 5.06
C VAL A 75 -1.30 -3.87 4.31
N ILE A 76 -1.76 -5.09 4.53
CA ILE A 76 -3.06 -5.59 4.05
C ILE A 76 -3.99 -5.65 5.25
N ILE A 77 -5.05 -4.86 5.23
CA ILE A 77 -6.09 -4.96 6.24
C ILE A 77 -6.96 -6.19 5.97
N ILE A 78 -7.27 -6.93 7.04
CA ILE A 78 -8.22 -8.04 7.02
C ILE A 78 -9.31 -7.71 8.04
N SER A 79 -10.57 -7.60 7.63
CA SER A 79 -11.62 -7.20 8.57
C SER A 79 -12.99 -7.79 8.23
N ALA A 80 -13.81 -8.00 9.25
CA ALA A 80 -15.24 -8.31 9.08
C ALA A 80 -16.07 -7.10 8.60
N LYS A 81 -15.51 -5.90 8.66
CA LYS A 81 -16.14 -4.69 8.16
C LYS A 81 -16.04 -4.65 6.64
N ASP A 82 -17.16 -4.72 5.96
CA ASP A 82 -17.24 -4.74 4.49
C ASP A 82 -17.80 -3.45 3.89
N THR A 83 -18.17 -2.49 4.73
CA THR A 83 -18.76 -1.23 4.25
C THR A 83 -17.73 -0.39 3.49
N ASP A 84 -18.17 0.32 2.46
CA ASP A 84 -17.31 1.22 1.69
C ASP A 84 -16.60 2.27 2.58
N PRO A 85 -17.26 2.89 3.57
CA PRO A 85 -16.57 3.80 4.49
C PRO A 85 -15.40 3.17 5.26
N ASP A 86 -15.53 1.92 5.74
CA ASP A 86 -14.46 1.26 6.49
C ASP A 86 -13.24 0.95 5.61
N LYS A 87 -13.48 0.51 4.36
CA LYS A 87 -12.43 0.30 3.36
C LYS A 87 -11.72 1.61 3.01
N ILE A 88 -12.49 2.68 2.82
CA ILE A 88 -11.97 4.02 2.56
C ILE A 88 -11.08 4.48 3.69
N ILE A 89 -11.52 4.35 4.95
CA ILE A 89 -10.73 4.73 6.13
C ILE A 89 -9.41 3.95 6.18
N GLY A 90 -9.45 2.62 5.98
CA GLY A 90 -8.23 1.79 6.01
C GLY A 90 -7.21 2.21 4.95
N LEU A 91 -7.67 2.39 3.72
CA LEU A 91 -6.83 2.85 2.61
C LEU A 91 -6.35 4.31 2.83
N ASP A 92 -7.20 5.16 3.38
CA ASP A 92 -6.86 6.55 3.69
C ASP A 92 -5.83 6.67 4.84
N LEU A 93 -5.80 5.74 5.76
CA LEU A 93 -4.76 5.62 6.78
C LEU A 93 -3.44 5.04 6.26
N GLY A 94 -3.39 4.56 5.01
CA GLY A 94 -2.18 4.09 4.35
C GLY A 94 -2.04 2.58 4.23
N ALA A 95 -3.13 1.83 4.34
CA ALA A 95 -3.12 0.44 3.92
C ALA A 95 -2.88 0.32 2.41
N ASP A 96 -2.15 -0.71 2.00
CA ASP A 96 -1.85 -0.99 0.59
C ASP A 96 -2.93 -1.86 -0.05
N ASP A 97 -3.67 -2.62 0.75
CA ASP A 97 -4.79 -3.47 0.31
C ASP A 97 -5.79 -3.70 1.46
N TYR A 98 -6.99 -4.17 1.10
CA TYR A 98 -8.07 -4.46 2.04
C TYR A 98 -8.78 -5.75 1.66
N MET A 99 -8.92 -6.68 2.60
CA MET A 99 -9.58 -7.96 2.43
C MET A 99 -10.69 -8.15 3.47
N VAL A 100 -11.85 -8.63 3.04
CA VAL A 100 -13.03 -8.79 3.91
C VAL A 100 -13.10 -10.23 4.42
N LYS A 101 -13.37 -10.41 5.70
CA LYS A 101 -13.73 -11.71 6.31
C LYS A 101 -15.20 -12.05 5.99
N PRO A 102 -15.54 -13.32 5.63
CA PRO A 102 -14.63 -14.45 5.44
C PRO A 102 -13.90 -14.41 4.10
N PHE A 103 -12.64 -14.82 4.08
CA PHE A 103 -11.78 -14.83 2.90
C PHE A 103 -11.24 -16.25 2.61
N ASN A 104 -10.79 -16.47 1.38
CA ASN A 104 -10.06 -17.66 1.03
C ASN A 104 -8.57 -17.51 1.42
N PRO A 105 -7.96 -18.42 2.19
CA PRO A 105 -6.55 -18.34 2.56
C PRO A 105 -5.60 -18.23 1.35
N LEU A 106 -5.94 -18.85 0.22
CA LEU A 106 -5.17 -18.73 -1.02
C LEU A 106 -5.23 -17.31 -1.61
N GLU A 107 -6.34 -16.59 -1.41
CA GLU A 107 -6.44 -15.18 -1.77
C GLU A 107 -5.49 -14.33 -0.91
N ALA A 108 -5.44 -14.56 0.40
CA ALA A 108 -4.51 -13.87 1.29
C ALA A 108 -3.05 -14.09 0.85
N VAL A 109 -2.67 -15.33 0.55
CA VAL A 109 -1.33 -15.67 0.03
C VAL A 109 -1.05 -14.95 -1.29
N ALA A 110 -1.98 -14.95 -2.24
CA ALA A 110 -1.80 -14.27 -3.52
C ALA A 110 -1.59 -12.76 -3.34
N ARG A 111 -2.34 -12.13 -2.43
CA ARG A 111 -2.21 -10.70 -2.09
C ARG A 111 -0.88 -10.40 -1.39
N VAL A 112 -0.44 -11.24 -0.45
CA VAL A 112 0.87 -11.14 0.20
C VAL A 112 1.98 -11.19 -0.84
N ARG A 113 1.97 -12.21 -1.71
CA ARG A 113 2.96 -12.36 -2.78
C ARG A 113 2.98 -11.15 -3.74
N SER A 114 1.82 -10.65 -4.12
CA SER A 114 1.70 -9.48 -5.00
C SER A 114 2.26 -8.22 -4.34
N ASN A 115 1.92 -7.96 -3.07
CA ASN A 115 2.40 -6.80 -2.33
C ASN A 115 3.91 -6.87 -2.07
N LEU A 116 4.45 -8.04 -1.70
CA LEU A 116 5.90 -8.23 -1.52
C LEU A 116 6.67 -8.07 -2.83
N ARG A 117 6.18 -8.64 -3.95
CA ARG A 117 6.82 -8.47 -5.25
C ARG A 117 6.96 -7.00 -5.61
N ARG A 118 5.91 -6.19 -5.36
CA ARG A 118 5.96 -4.73 -5.56
C ARG A 118 6.98 -4.08 -4.64
N TYR A 119 6.95 -4.41 -3.36
CA TYR A 119 7.86 -3.86 -2.37
C TYR A 119 9.33 -4.19 -2.67
N HIS A 120 9.61 -5.42 -3.14
CA HIS A 120 10.95 -5.83 -3.53
C HIS A 120 11.38 -5.30 -4.89
N SER A 121 10.46 -5.16 -5.86
CA SER A 121 10.81 -4.50 -7.12
C SER A 121 11.18 -3.04 -6.90
N LEU A 122 10.55 -2.37 -5.93
CA LEU A 122 10.97 -1.05 -5.48
C LEU A 122 12.37 -1.06 -4.86
N LYS A 123 12.75 -2.15 -4.15
CA LYS A 123 14.10 -2.32 -3.58
C LYS A 123 15.11 -2.92 -4.57
N GLY A 124 14.70 -3.76 -5.49
CA GLY A 124 15.57 -4.55 -6.39
C GLY A 124 15.84 -3.91 -7.75
N ASP A 125 14.99 -3.03 -8.23
CA ASP A 125 15.29 -2.15 -9.38
C ASP A 125 16.40 -1.12 -9.07
N MET A 126 16.85 -1.08 -7.80
CA MET A 126 17.96 -0.27 -7.33
C MET A 126 19.31 -0.66 -7.97
N GLU A 127 19.49 -1.89 -8.43
CA GLU A 127 20.76 -2.33 -9.05
C GLU A 127 20.82 -2.17 -10.58
N ALA A 128 19.67 -1.97 -11.25
CA ALA A 128 19.60 -2.00 -12.72
C ALA A 128 19.37 -0.67 -13.44
N LYS A 129 18.95 0.40 -12.76
CA LYS A 129 18.74 1.72 -13.36
C LYS A 129 19.41 2.83 -12.58
N LYS A 130 20.53 3.33 -13.09
CA LYS A 130 21.27 4.52 -12.59
C LYS A 130 20.55 5.86 -12.83
N GLU A 131 19.24 5.93 -12.74
CA GLU A 131 18.45 7.17 -12.80
C GLU A 131 17.29 7.11 -11.80
N GLY A 132 17.62 7.04 -10.51
CA GLY A 132 16.62 6.95 -9.43
C GLY A 132 15.77 8.19 -9.21
N LEU A 133 16.09 9.30 -9.86
CA LEU A 133 15.41 10.58 -9.64
C LEU A 133 14.53 10.96 -10.84
N LEU A 134 13.20 10.93 -10.67
CA LEU A 134 12.27 11.48 -11.64
C LEU A 134 11.94 12.93 -11.27
N SER A 135 11.97 13.83 -12.25
CA SER A 135 11.62 15.23 -12.03
C SER A 135 10.48 15.66 -12.97
N LEU A 136 9.48 16.31 -12.41
CA LEU A 136 8.35 16.87 -13.14
C LEU A 136 7.87 18.14 -12.43
N ARG A 137 8.01 19.30 -13.08
CA ARG A 137 7.74 20.61 -12.48
C ARG A 137 8.60 20.78 -11.21
N ASP A 138 7.97 21.06 -10.07
CA ASP A 138 8.61 21.16 -8.75
C ASP A 138 8.63 19.84 -7.96
N LEU A 139 8.13 18.73 -8.57
CA LEU A 139 8.17 17.39 -7.99
C LEU A 139 9.47 16.68 -8.36
N LYS A 140 10.08 16.04 -7.37
CA LYS A 140 11.22 15.12 -7.54
C LYS A 140 10.93 13.83 -6.80
N LEU A 141 10.79 12.75 -7.52
CA LEU A 141 10.57 11.42 -6.97
C LEU A 141 11.89 10.68 -6.88
N ASP A 142 12.34 10.43 -5.67
CA ASP A 142 13.45 9.52 -5.40
C ASP A 142 12.87 8.10 -5.25
N ARG A 143 13.07 7.29 -6.28
CA ARG A 143 12.60 5.91 -6.33
C ARG A 143 13.27 5.03 -5.28
N ASP A 144 14.55 5.31 -5.03
CA ASP A 144 15.39 4.51 -4.16
C ASP A 144 15.04 4.75 -2.68
N ALA A 145 14.82 6.01 -2.33
CA ALA A 145 14.39 6.37 -0.98
C ALA A 145 12.88 6.23 -0.75
N CYS A 146 12.09 5.96 -1.79
CA CYS A 146 10.61 5.97 -1.75
C CYS A 146 10.04 7.32 -1.26
N ILE A 147 10.68 8.42 -1.66
CA ILE A 147 10.35 9.76 -1.19
C ILE A 147 10.02 10.65 -2.38
N LEU A 148 8.92 11.37 -2.26
CA LEU A 148 8.59 12.47 -3.14
C LEU A 148 8.98 13.78 -2.49
N TYR A 149 9.62 14.67 -3.24
CA TYR A 149 9.89 16.04 -2.83
C TYR A 149 9.04 16.98 -3.66
N ARG A 150 8.49 18.01 -3.04
CA ARG A 150 7.92 19.17 -3.69
C ARG A 150 8.69 20.41 -3.24
N GLY A 151 9.56 20.92 -4.09
CA GLY A 151 10.59 21.88 -3.69
C GLY A 151 11.46 21.28 -2.58
N ASP A 152 11.48 21.91 -1.39
CA ASP A 152 12.22 21.41 -0.21
C ASP A 152 11.36 20.55 0.72
N ASN A 153 10.07 20.39 0.45
CA ASN A 153 9.16 19.61 1.30
C ASN A 153 9.21 18.13 0.95
N LYS A 154 9.53 17.30 1.93
CA LYS A 154 9.51 15.84 1.84
C LYS A 154 8.08 15.33 1.99
N ILE A 155 7.66 14.45 1.07
CA ILE A 155 6.36 13.77 1.07
C ILE A 155 6.61 12.26 1.11
N GLU A 156 6.22 11.59 2.18
CA GLU A 156 6.34 10.14 2.28
C GLU A 156 5.20 9.44 1.56
N LEU A 157 5.55 8.46 0.71
CA LEU A 157 4.62 7.68 -0.09
C LEU A 157 4.56 6.24 0.42
N THR A 158 3.37 5.64 0.42
CA THR A 158 3.23 4.18 0.54
C THR A 158 3.73 3.51 -0.75
N SER A 159 3.93 2.20 -0.72
CA SER A 159 4.40 1.45 -1.91
C SER A 159 3.46 1.61 -3.11
N THR A 160 2.15 1.64 -2.87
CA THR A 160 1.14 1.84 -3.91
C THR A 160 1.16 3.27 -4.46
N GLU A 161 1.24 4.29 -3.59
CA GLU A 161 1.34 5.70 -3.98
C GLU A 161 2.61 5.96 -4.80
N LEU A 162 3.73 5.35 -4.40
CA LEU A 162 4.99 5.45 -5.14
C LEU A 162 4.83 4.90 -6.56
N LYS A 163 4.27 3.71 -6.72
CA LYS A 163 4.01 3.11 -8.04
C LYS A 163 3.09 3.96 -8.91
N MET A 164 2.06 4.56 -8.31
CA MET A 164 1.19 5.48 -9.05
C MET A 164 1.94 6.73 -9.50
N MET A 165 2.79 7.31 -8.63
CA MET A 165 3.61 8.46 -9.01
C MET A 165 4.64 8.12 -10.07
N GLU A 166 5.31 6.95 -9.99
CA GLU A 166 6.19 6.45 -11.06
C GLU A 166 5.47 6.36 -12.40
N LEU A 167 4.30 5.69 -12.43
CA LEU A 167 3.50 5.55 -13.64
C LEU A 167 3.17 6.91 -14.28
N PHE A 168 2.75 7.87 -13.46
CA PHE A 168 2.39 9.19 -13.92
C PHE A 168 3.61 10.02 -14.34
N MET A 169 4.66 10.06 -13.52
CA MET A 169 5.84 10.88 -13.76
C MET A 169 6.74 10.35 -14.90
N ASP A 170 6.74 9.03 -15.15
CA ASP A 170 7.38 8.45 -16.33
C ASP A 170 6.63 8.77 -17.64
N ASN A 171 5.35 9.14 -17.54
CA ASN A 171 4.50 9.36 -18.71
C ASN A 171 3.67 10.65 -18.59
N PRO A 172 4.28 11.83 -18.47
CA PRO A 172 3.54 13.07 -18.26
C PRO A 172 2.61 13.39 -19.43
N GLY A 173 1.37 13.78 -19.12
CA GLY A 173 0.32 14.10 -20.10
C GLY A 173 -0.43 12.89 -20.66
N LYS A 174 0.04 11.66 -20.41
CA LYS A 174 -0.66 10.44 -20.83
C LYS A 174 -1.82 10.12 -19.90
N VAL A 175 -2.97 9.76 -20.48
CA VAL A 175 -4.14 9.32 -19.73
C VAL A 175 -4.03 7.83 -19.43
N PHE A 176 -4.22 7.45 -18.18
CA PHE A 176 -4.31 6.07 -17.74
C PHE A 176 -5.71 5.75 -17.26
N THR A 177 -6.27 4.65 -17.75
CA THR A 177 -7.56 4.13 -17.26
C THR A 177 -7.39 3.61 -15.84
N LYS A 178 -8.49 3.44 -15.11
CA LYS A 178 -8.47 2.88 -13.76
C LYS A 178 -7.85 1.47 -13.75
N GLU A 179 -8.20 0.65 -14.73
CA GLU A 179 -7.64 -0.69 -14.88
C GLU A 179 -6.13 -0.67 -15.00
N LYS A 180 -5.59 0.21 -15.86
CA LYS A 180 -4.14 0.34 -16.05
C LYS A 180 -3.41 0.81 -14.81
N ILE A 181 -3.99 1.75 -14.07
CA ILE A 181 -3.45 2.23 -12.80
C ILE A 181 -3.45 1.09 -11.79
N TYR A 182 -4.55 0.33 -11.72
CA TYR A 182 -4.67 -0.81 -10.82
C TYR A 182 -3.64 -1.90 -11.14
N GLU A 183 -3.58 -2.36 -12.40
CA GLU A 183 -2.61 -3.36 -12.85
C GLU A 183 -1.17 -2.97 -12.50
N TYR A 184 -0.81 -1.70 -12.71
CA TYR A 184 0.53 -1.21 -12.44
C TYR A 184 0.81 -1.09 -10.93
N ALA A 185 -0.10 -0.49 -10.17
CA ALA A 185 0.11 -0.17 -8.77
C ALA A 185 -0.17 -1.38 -7.84
N TRP A 186 -1.10 -2.27 -8.18
CA TRP A 186 -1.46 -3.45 -7.37
C TRP A 186 -0.96 -4.78 -7.97
N GLY A 187 -0.63 -4.82 -9.26
CA GLY A 187 0.02 -5.98 -9.89
C GLY A 187 -0.89 -7.18 -10.17
N ASP A 188 -2.20 -7.04 -9.99
CA ASP A 188 -3.20 -8.06 -10.24
C ASP A 188 -4.15 -7.67 -11.37
N ASN A 189 -4.89 -8.67 -11.93
CA ASN A 189 -5.98 -8.39 -12.83
C ASN A 189 -7.05 -7.57 -12.12
N TYR A 190 -7.54 -6.54 -12.78
CA TYR A 190 -8.59 -5.66 -12.29
C TYR A 190 -9.87 -6.45 -11.99
N VAL A 191 -10.14 -6.69 -10.72
CA VAL A 191 -11.39 -7.30 -10.25
C VAL A 191 -12.03 -6.32 -9.26
N VAL A 192 -13.01 -5.54 -9.75
CA VAL A 192 -13.91 -4.68 -8.95
C VAL A 192 -13.21 -3.82 -7.87
N ALA A 193 -12.27 -2.96 -8.25
CA ALA A 193 -11.54 -2.11 -7.31
C ALA A 193 -11.66 -0.61 -7.59
N ASP A 194 -12.78 -0.18 -8.23
CA ASP A 194 -13.01 1.22 -8.59
C ASP A 194 -12.83 2.18 -7.40
N ASN A 195 -13.30 1.79 -6.22
CA ASN A 195 -13.21 2.62 -5.02
C ASN A 195 -11.77 2.78 -4.52
N ASN A 196 -10.96 1.72 -4.59
CA ASN A 196 -9.56 1.76 -4.12
C ASN A 196 -8.73 2.78 -4.90
N ILE A 197 -8.92 2.84 -6.22
CA ILE A 197 -8.19 3.78 -7.08
C ILE A 197 -8.61 5.22 -6.80
N MET A 198 -9.91 5.46 -6.66
CA MET A 198 -10.43 6.81 -6.40
C MET A 198 -9.91 7.35 -5.07
N VAL A 199 -9.88 6.51 -4.04
CA VAL A 199 -9.33 6.86 -2.72
C VAL A 199 -7.82 7.12 -2.81
N ALA A 200 -7.06 6.24 -3.45
CA ALA A 200 -5.62 6.41 -3.62
C ALA A 200 -5.27 7.69 -4.41
N ILE A 201 -6.01 8.00 -5.48
CA ILE A 201 -5.88 9.26 -6.23
C ILE A 201 -6.21 10.47 -5.36
N SER A 202 -7.30 10.42 -4.58
CA SER A 202 -7.69 11.51 -3.69
C SER A 202 -6.58 11.78 -2.66
N LYS A 203 -6.03 10.72 -2.08
CA LYS A 203 -4.96 10.80 -1.11
C LYS A 203 -3.65 11.35 -1.70
N LEU A 204 -3.25 10.87 -2.88
CA LEU A 204 -2.10 11.44 -3.57
C LEU A 204 -2.28 12.94 -3.82
N ARG A 205 -3.45 13.34 -4.31
CA ARG A 205 -3.76 14.75 -4.55
C ARG A 205 -3.60 15.60 -3.30
N SER A 206 -4.14 15.16 -2.16
CA SER A 206 -4.04 15.90 -0.89
C SER A 206 -2.61 15.97 -0.34
N LYS A 207 -1.74 15.00 -0.69
CA LYS A 207 -0.31 15.04 -0.35
C LYS A 207 0.48 15.98 -1.27
N LEU A 208 0.04 16.12 -2.53
CA LEU A 208 0.74 16.93 -3.53
C LEU A 208 0.44 18.40 -3.38
N ASP A 209 -0.81 18.79 -3.18
CA ASP A 209 -1.23 20.19 -3.10
C ASP A 209 -2.58 20.35 -2.41
N ASP A 210 -2.84 21.56 -1.87
CA ASP A 210 -4.16 21.94 -1.35
C ASP A 210 -5.22 22.00 -2.47
N ASP A 211 -4.82 22.34 -3.72
CA ASP A 211 -5.66 22.14 -4.90
C ASP A 211 -5.56 20.68 -5.40
N PRO A 212 -6.59 19.86 -5.21
CA PRO A 212 -6.57 18.45 -5.62
C PRO A 212 -6.36 18.24 -7.13
N SER A 213 -6.50 19.29 -7.91
CA SER A 213 -6.36 19.24 -9.37
C SER A 213 -5.03 19.80 -9.89
N ALA A 214 -4.13 20.27 -9.02
CA ALA A 214 -2.89 20.94 -9.41
C ALA A 214 -1.97 20.03 -10.28
N TYR A 215 -1.86 18.77 -9.94
CA TYR A 215 -0.95 17.83 -10.62
C TYR A 215 -1.72 16.72 -11.35
N ILE A 216 -2.58 15.99 -10.64
CA ILE A 216 -3.29 14.83 -11.19
C ILE A 216 -4.69 15.26 -11.62
N LYS A 217 -4.95 15.27 -12.93
CA LYS A 217 -6.25 15.61 -13.51
C LYS A 217 -7.13 14.39 -13.73
N THR A 218 -8.43 14.55 -13.50
CA THR A 218 -9.43 13.57 -13.93
C THR A 218 -9.82 13.87 -15.37
N VAL A 219 -9.69 12.88 -16.25
CA VAL A 219 -10.21 12.91 -17.61
C VAL A 219 -11.52 12.14 -17.62
N ARG A 220 -12.66 12.86 -17.61
CA ARG A 220 -14.00 12.27 -17.49
C ARG A 220 -14.22 11.12 -18.48
N GLY A 221 -14.69 9.99 -17.98
CA GLY A 221 -14.95 8.79 -18.76
C GLY A 221 -13.72 8.01 -19.22
N LEU A 222 -12.48 8.50 -18.98
CA LEU A 222 -11.24 7.86 -19.44
C LEU A 222 -10.28 7.47 -18.30
N GLY A 223 -10.15 8.29 -17.25
CA GLY A 223 -9.23 7.99 -16.16
C GLY A 223 -8.47 9.21 -15.63
N TYR A 224 -7.17 9.07 -15.40
CA TYR A 224 -6.34 10.08 -14.76
C TYR A 224 -5.04 10.31 -15.54
N ARG A 225 -4.48 11.52 -15.42
CA ARG A 225 -3.16 11.86 -15.93
C ARG A 225 -2.47 12.88 -15.03
N ILE A 226 -1.15 12.95 -15.07
CA ILE A 226 -0.38 14.07 -14.50
C ILE A 226 -0.13 15.12 -15.60
N GLU A 227 -0.26 16.39 -15.25
CA GLU A 227 0.00 17.49 -16.20
C GLU A 227 1.51 17.72 -16.35
N LYS A 228 1.94 18.13 -17.56
CA LYS A 228 3.34 18.46 -17.84
C LYS A 228 3.74 19.85 -17.33
N GLU A 229 2.78 20.76 -17.30
CA GLU A 229 2.92 22.17 -16.96
C GLU A 229 1.85 22.59 -15.94
#